data_4f6364fd4019fbfd0779aabb0ec8d1ad
#
_entry.id   4f6364fd4019fbfd0779aabb0ec8d1ad
#
_cell.length_a   1.000
_cell.length_b   1.000
_cell.length_c   1.000
_cell.angle_alpha   90.00
_cell.angle_beta   90.00
_cell.angle_gamma   90.00
#
_symmetry.space_group_name_H-M   'P 1'
#
loop_
_entity.id
_entity.type
_entity.pdbx_description
1 polymer ?
#
loop_
_entity_poly.entity_id
_entity_poly.type
_entity_poly.pdbx_seq_one_letter_code
_entity_poly.pdbx_strand_id
1 'polypeptide(L)'
;MKKLGVVLQYELMTYIKNKSYVISTVVIALIAAAIMFVPRFIDISAITGITNSTEQNSGDSDSDKDNVDGKSDSDKDNKADNNKDVILIYDESGTFSDIQIIQAAFDDMKVEKVSSESELKDKVSDEEVKAGFVVHSLTDYEYIVYNKSMTDSIDMQFNQVLTALNQMVYCSIHNLDYEQIITAFNPEINSQTVVLGKDMGNNYFYCYALIIIIFMIIIFYGVMVARSVTLEKSNRTIEVLVTSADTKILFFGKVLAGTIASLCQAGILMLAIVGAYKFNQSAWGGMLDMLLDIPANVLVTYALFGLGGVLFYTFIYGAFGALVSKTEDINKSAGSIQMVIMIVYFITLFQLMNIDGIAMKVLSYLPISSYSAMFARVAMGNVAVWEVVVSFIILVASIIGVGMIGSSIYRMGTLRYGNPIKITTAIKSLRKQKNK
;
A
#
# COMPACT_ATOMS: atom_id res chain seq x y z
N MET A 1 -8.91 -31.55 26.62
CA MET A 1 -8.92 -30.07 26.64
C MET A 1 -7.97 -29.47 27.64
N LYS A 2 -7.90 -29.94 28.93
CA LYS A 2 -6.97 -29.38 29.91
C LYS A 2 -5.49 -29.37 29.49
N LYS A 3 -4.99 -30.45 28.83
CA LYS A 3 -3.59 -30.53 28.37
C LYS A 3 -3.26 -29.52 27.26
N LEU A 4 -4.19 -29.25 26.34
CA LEU A 4 -3.97 -28.22 25.27
C LEU A 4 -3.85 -26.83 25.90
N GLY A 5 -4.69 -26.48 26.88
CA GLY A 5 -4.62 -25.20 27.56
C GLY A 5 -3.29 -24.96 28.27
N VAL A 6 -2.75 -26.02 28.93
CA VAL A 6 -1.44 -25.94 29.57
C VAL A 6 -0.32 -25.73 28.57
N VAL A 7 -0.31 -26.47 27.46
CA VAL A 7 0.69 -26.29 26.37
C VAL A 7 0.56 -24.90 25.77
N LEU A 8 -0.66 -24.46 25.46
CA LEU A 8 -0.91 -23.12 24.91
C LEU A 8 -0.39 -22.02 25.84
N GLN A 9 -0.69 -22.12 27.14
CA GLN A 9 -0.21 -21.14 28.12
C GLN A 9 1.32 -21.15 28.24
N TYR A 10 1.93 -22.32 28.24
CA TYR A 10 3.40 -22.44 28.27
C TYR A 10 4.04 -21.80 27.05
N GLU A 11 3.55 -22.13 25.86
CA GLU A 11 4.06 -21.59 24.60
C GLU A 11 3.85 -20.06 24.49
N LEU A 12 2.67 -19.58 24.88
CA LEU A 12 2.37 -18.14 24.88
C LEU A 12 3.28 -17.36 25.83
N MET A 13 3.51 -17.92 27.04
CA MET A 13 4.46 -17.33 27.99
C MET A 13 5.89 -17.33 27.45
N THR A 14 6.27 -18.31 26.66
CA THR A 14 7.58 -18.36 26.02
C THR A 14 7.75 -17.18 25.04
N TYR A 15 6.72 -16.81 24.30
CA TYR A 15 6.75 -15.62 23.45
C TYR A 15 6.78 -14.32 24.27
N ILE A 16 5.87 -14.16 25.24
CA ILE A 16 5.74 -12.93 26.04
C ILE A 16 7.00 -12.66 26.90
N LYS A 17 7.62 -13.70 27.43
CA LYS A 17 8.87 -13.59 28.24
C LYS A 17 10.13 -13.48 27.37
N ASN A 18 10.04 -13.69 26.09
CA ASN A 18 11.18 -13.56 25.18
C ASN A 18 11.57 -12.09 25.00
N LYS A 19 12.73 -11.72 25.54
CA LYS A 19 13.25 -10.34 25.46
C LYS A 19 13.29 -9.81 24.02
N SER A 20 13.70 -10.65 23.06
CA SER A 20 13.75 -10.23 21.64
C SER A 20 12.36 -9.90 21.10
N TYR A 21 11.33 -10.67 21.45
CA TYR A 21 9.95 -10.40 21.04
C TYR A 21 9.44 -9.08 21.63
N VAL A 22 9.63 -8.86 22.93
CA VAL A 22 9.18 -7.64 23.60
C VAL A 22 9.93 -6.41 23.07
N ILE A 23 11.27 -6.49 23.00
CA ILE A 23 12.10 -5.38 22.51
C ILE A 23 11.74 -5.04 21.07
N SER A 24 11.62 -6.05 20.18
CA SER A 24 11.24 -5.79 18.78
C SER A 24 9.85 -5.15 18.67
N THR A 25 8.88 -5.59 19.47
CA THR A 25 7.53 -5.01 19.48
C THR A 25 7.57 -3.54 19.89
N VAL A 26 8.27 -3.23 21.00
CA VAL A 26 8.38 -1.86 21.52
C VAL A 26 9.13 -0.97 20.52
N VAL A 27 10.26 -1.44 19.98
CA VAL A 27 11.08 -0.66 19.03
C VAL A 27 10.29 -0.38 17.74
N ILE A 28 9.62 -1.40 17.18
CA ILE A 28 8.83 -1.20 15.94
C ILE A 28 7.64 -0.26 16.23
N ALA A 29 6.97 -0.41 17.38
CA ALA A 29 5.86 0.48 17.76
C ALA A 29 6.32 1.94 17.93
N LEU A 30 7.50 2.16 18.55
CA LEU A 30 8.08 3.50 18.70
C LEU A 30 8.49 4.09 17.34
N ILE A 31 9.10 3.31 16.45
CA ILE A 31 9.46 3.77 15.11
C ILE A 31 8.20 4.11 14.32
N ALA A 32 7.18 3.24 14.33
CA ALA A 32 5.92 3.48 13.65
C ALA A 32 5.19 4.72 14.19
N ALA A 33 5.16 4.90 15.51
CA ALA A 33 4.63 6.10 16.13
C ALA A 33 5.45 7.35 15.73
N ALA A 34 6.79 7.28 15.74
CA ALA A 34 7.65 8.40 15.36
C ALA A 34 7.41 8.84 13.92
N ILE A 35 7.19 7.91 12.98
CA ILE A 35 6.83 8.23 11.59
C ILE A 35 5.55 9.07 11.53
N MET A 36 4.57 8.82 12.40
CA MET A 36 3.33 9.61 12.46
C MET A 36 3.55 11.05 12.97
N PHE A 37 4.70 11.34 13.59
CA PHE A 37 5.07 12.70 14.02
C PHE A 37 5.90 13.46 12.98
N VAL A 38 6.38 12.81 11.93
CA VAL A 38 7.23 13.45 10.88
C VAL A 38 6.57 14.69 10.26
N PRO A 39 5.26 14.71 9.91
CA PRO A 39 4.63 15.88 9.30
C PRO A 39 4.62 17.12 10.16
N ARG A 40 4.85 16.98 11.47
CA ARG A 40 4.94 18.11 12.39
C ARG A 40 6.26 18.88 12.26
N PHE A 41 7.30 18.23 11.72
CA PHE A 41 8.66 18.77 11.62
C PHE A 41 9.06 19.05 10.18
N ILE A 42 8.42 18.38 9.21
CA ILE A 42 8.74 18.46 7.78
C ILE A 42 7.43 18.70 7.04
N ASP A 43 7.38 19.75 6.24
CA ASP A 43 6.23 20.02 5.38
C ASP A 43 6.13 18.96 4.28
N ILE A 44 5.13 18.08 4.42
CA ILE A 44 4.91 16.96 3.47
C ILE A 44 4.36 17.48 2.14
N SER A 45 3.69 18.64 2.11
CA SER A 45 3.17 19.21 0.87
C SER A 45 4.28 19.47 -0.15
N ALA A 46 5.47 19.85 0.33
CA ALA A 46 6.67 20.03 -0.48
C ALA A 46 7.23 18.71 -1.06
N ILE A 47 6.95 17.56 -0.41
CA ILE A 47 7.45 16.23 -0.85
C ILE A 47 6.43 15.51 -1.74
N THR A 48 5.14 15.68 -1.46
CA THR A 48 4.08 14.93 -2.16
C THR A 48 3.55 15.66 -3.39
N GLY A 49 3.86 16.94 -3.58
CA GLY A 49 3.33 17.75 -4.68
C GLY A 49 1.80 17.94 -4.65
N ILE A 50 1.15 17.51 -3.56
CA ILE A 50 -0.30 17.67 -3.36
C ILE A 50 -0.50 19.00 -2.63
N THR A 51 -0.58 20.09 -3.36
CA THR A 51 -1.10 21.35 -2.84
C THR A 51 -2.59 21.19 -2.61
N ASN A 52 -3.04 21.36 -1.37
CA ASN A 52 -4.45 21.44 -1.02
C ASN A 52 -5.02 22.74 -1.64
N SER A 53 -5.56 22.63 -2.85
CA SER A 53 -6.41 23.66 -3.43
C SER A 53 -7.85 23.53 -2.87
N THR A 54 -8.01 23.78 -1.58
CA THR A 54 -9.33 23.99 -0.99
C THR A 54 -9.16 24.93 0.20
N GLU A 55 -9.82 26.09 0.11
CA GLU A 55 -9.95 27.20 1.07
C GLU A 55 -9.01 28.39 0.88
N GLN A 56 -9.41 29.27 -0.03
CA GLN A 56 -9.31 30.71 0.21
C GLN A 56 -10.47 31.42 -0.49
N ASN A 57 -11.57 31.56 0.23
CA ASN A 57 -12.47 32.69 0.00
C ASN A 57 -13.23 33.04 1.29
N SER A 58 -12.62 33.88 2.12
CA SER A 58 -13.30 34.85 2.98
C SER A 58 -12.24 35.84 3.45
N GLY A 59 -12.39 37.05 2.94
CA GLY A 59 -11.55 38.18 3.31
C GLY A 59 -11.70 38.55 4.79
N ASP A 60 -10.63 39.08 5.34
CA ASP A 60 -10.70 40.41 5.95
C ASP A 60 -9.29 40.97 6.11
N SER A 61 -9.20 42.25 5.80
CA SER A 61 -8.08 43.15 6.00
C SER A 61 -7.77 43.32 7.50
N ASP A 62 -6.49 43.24 7.91
CA ASP A 62 -5.87 44.42 8.57
C ASP A 62 -4.35 44.23 8.76
N SER A 63 -3.71 45.38 8.62
CA SER A 63 -2.31 45.68 8.79
C SER A 63 -1.72 45.27 10.15
N ASP A 64 -0.46 44.77 10.18
CA ASP A 64 0.59 45.49 10.89
C ASP A 64 2.00 44.94 10.54
N LYS A 65 2.87 45.94 10.32
CA LYS A 65 4.32 45.75 10.11
C LYS A 65 4.97 45.48 11.47
N ASP A 66 5.90 44.53 11.50
CA ASP A 66 7.11 44.72 12.28
C ASP A 66 8.30 43.95 11.75
N ASN A 67 9.38 44.64 11.53
CA ASN A 67 10.73 44.24 11.20
C ASN A 67 11.36 43.44 12.35
N VAL A 68 12.01 42.30 12.05
CA VAL A 68 13.20 41.93 12.80
C VAL A 68 14.23 41.32 11.84
N ASP A 69 15.36 42.01 11.71
CA ASP A 69 16.61 41.55 11.11
C ASP A 69 17.16 40.29 11.78
N GLY A 70 17.59 39.33 10.99
CA GLY A 70 18.37 38.20 11.45
C GLY A 70 19.21 37.62 10.31
N LYS A 71 20.40 38.26 10.05
CA LYS A 71 21.46 37.72 9.22
C LYS A 71 21.90 36.36 9.75
N SER A 72 21.98 35.35 8.88
CA SER A 72 23.00 34.32 8.96
C SER A 72 23.43 33.89 7.57
N ASP A 73 24.73 34.07 7.32
CA ASP A 73 25.46 33.68 6.13
C ASP A 73 25.33 32.19 5.83
N SER A 74 24.95 31.85 4.63
CA SER A 74 25.42 30.66 3.91
C SER A 74 25.21 30.86 2.40
N ASP A 75 25.98 31.79 1.84
CA ASP A 75 26.27 31.82 0.41
C ASP A 75 27.30 30.73 0.10
N LYS A 76 26.86 29.67 -0.61
CA LYS A 76 27.63 29.03 -1.72
C LYS A 76 26.83 27.77 -2.14
N ASP A 77 26.48 27.76 -3.41
CA ASP A 77 25.91 26.67 -4.23
C ASP A 77 24.44 26.80 -4.66
N ASN A 78 24.00 27.99 -5.08
CA ASN A 78 22.71 28.18 -5.75
C ASN A 78 22.88 28.99 -7.05
N LYS A 79 23.72 28.54 -7.98
CA LYS A 79 23.78 29.13 -9.33
C LYS A 79 23.45 28.17 -10.48
N ALA A 80 23.12 26.90 -10.19
CA ALA A 80 22.81 25.92 -11.23
C ALA A 80 21.30 25.54 -11.32
N ASP A 81 20.45 26.03 -10.42
CA ASP A 81 19.06 25.55 -10.33
C ASP A 81 17.99 26.54 -10.89
N ASN A 82 18.38 27.79 -11.16
CA ASN A 82 17.43 28.80 -11.67
C ASN A 82 17.08 28.68 -13.15
N ASN A 83 17.73 27.80 -13.92
CA ASN A 83 17.46 27.63 -15.35
C ASN A 83 16.51 26.47 -15.65
N LYS A 84 16.24 25.58 -14.67
CA LYS A 84 15.36 24.40 -14.86
C LYS A 84 13.88 24.72 -14.90
N ASP A 85 13.50 25.90 -14.45
CA ASP A 85 12.09 26.34 -14.45
C ASP A 85 11.77 27.28 -15.63
N VAL A 86 12.54 27.18 -16.72
CA VAL A 86 12.33 27.97 -17.93
C VAL A 86 11.68 27.10 -19.01
N ILE A 87 10.67 27.67 -19.69
CA ILE A 87 10.05 27.11 -20.88
C ILE A 87 10.43 27.97 -22.08
N LEU A 88 10.85 27.32 -23.16
CA LEU A 88 11.18 28.01 -24.42
C LEU A 88 10.07 27.88 -25.44
N ILE A 89 9.83 28.98 -26.19
CA ILE A 89 8.86 28.97 -27.28
C ILE A 89 9.54 29.45 -28.56
N TYR A 90 9.49 28.63 -29.60
CA TYR A 90 9.78 29.01 -30.95
C TYR A 90 8.47 29.12 -31.73
N ASP A 91 8.11 30.34 -32.13
CA ASP A 91 6.89 30.65 -32.84
C ASP A 91 7.22 30.84 -34.33
N GLU A 92 7.05 29.74 -35.09
CA GLU A 92 7.27 29.72 -36.52
C GLU A 92 6.20 30.52 -37.30
N SER A 93 4.97 30.50 -36.78
CA SER A 93 3.84 31.13 -37.41
C SER A 93 3.75 32.64 -37.18
N GLY A 94 4.52 33.19 -36.26
CA GLY A 94 4.42 34.58 -35.82
C GLY A 94 3.08 34.92 -35.17
N THR A 95 2.39 33.93 -34.65
CA THR A 95 1.06 34.04 -34.04
C THR A 95 1.07 34.84 -32.74
N PHE A 96 2.16 34.73 -31.97
CA PHE A 96 2.27 35.43 -30.69
C PHE A 96 2.95 36.78 -30.85
N SER A 97 2.12 37.83 -30.85
CA SER A 97 2.62 39.21 -30.79
C SER A 97 3.20 39.57 -29.40
N ASP A 98 2.67 38.92 -28.37
CA ASP A 98 3.10 39.14 -26.97
C ASP A 98 3.15 37.81 -26.20
N ILE A 99 4.32 37.49 -25.65
CA ILE A 99 4.56 36.28 -24.85
C ILE A 99 3.94 36.39 -23.45
N GLN A 100 3.55 37.59 -23.02
CA GLN A 100 2.98 37.82 -21.68
C GLN A 100 1.68 37.05 -21.47
N ILE A 101 0.90 36.81 -22.52
CA ILE A 101 -0.33 36.00 -22.46
C ILE A 101 -0.01 34.55 -22.07
N ILE A 102 1.08 34.02 -22.60
CA ILE A 102 1.50 32.65 -22.27
C ILE A 102 2.14 32.64 -20.89
N GLN A 103 2.95 33.65 -20.54
CA GLN A 103 3.56 33.77 -19.22
C GLN A 103 2.52 33.78 -18.10
N ALA A 104 1.35 34.43 -18.31
CA ALA A 104 0.27 34.48 -17.32
C ALA A 104 -0.36 33.11 -17.00
N ALA A 105 -0.17 32.12 -17.87
CA ALA A 105 -0.65 30.76 -17.64
C ALA A 105 0.38 29.84 -16.95
N PHE A 106 1.63 30.33 -16.83
CA PHE A 106 2.73 29.59 -16.21
C PHE A 106 3.34 30.42 -15.08
N ASP A 107 2.58 30.58 -13.97
CA ASP A 107 2.98 31.43 -12.84
C ASP A 107 4.27 30.98 -12.17
N ASP A 108 4.54 29.66 -12.14
CA ASP A 108 5.70 29.05 -11.48
C ASP A 108 6.91 28.88 -12.42
N MET A 109 6.80 29.25 -13.70
CA MET A 109 7.83 29.02 -14.69
C MET A 109 8.04 30.27 -15.55
N LYS A 110 9.29 30.50 -15.94
CA LYS A 110 9.62 31.60 -16.84
C LYS A 110 9.47 31.16 -18.30
N VAL A 111 8.74 31.94 -19.10
CA VAL A 111 8.56 31.68 -20.53
C VAL A 111 9.47 32.61 -21.33
N GLU A 112 10.30 32.06 -22.21
CA GLU A 112 11.22 32.82 -23.07
C GLU A 112 11.02 32.45 -24.55
N LYS A 113 11.10 33.44 -25.43
CA LYS A 113 11.05 33.23 -26.90
C LYS A 113 12.45 33.02 -27.45
N VAL A 114 12.63 32.02 -28.30
CA VAL A 114 13.88 31.72 -28.99
C VAL A 114 13.74 31.99 -30.48
N SER A 115 14.90 32.19 -31.15
CA SER A 115 14.94 32.61 -32.56
C SER A 115 14.94 31.45 -33.54
N SER A 116 15.22 30.21 -33.08
CA SER A 116 15.25 29.05 -33.96
C SER A 116 14.86 27.76 -33.20
N GLU A 117 14.31 26.81 -33.93
CA GLU A 117 13.98 25.48 -33.44
C GLU A 117 15.23 24.70 -33.00
N SER A 118 16.37 24.86 -33.71
CA SER A 118 17.63 24.22 -33.36
C SER A 118 18.12 24.69 -32.01
N GLU A 119 18.10 26.00 -31.74
CA GLU A 119 18.47 26.57 -30.42
C GLU A 119 17.61 25.99 -29.30
N LEU A 120 16.30 25.84 -29.55
CA LEU A 120 15.37 25.25 -28.58
C LEU A 120 15.72 23.79 -28.29
N LYS A 121 15.94 22.98 -29.32
CA LYS A 121 16.27 21.55 -29.19
C LYS A 121 17.62 21.35 -28.50
N ASP A 122 18.62 22.18 -28.81
CA ASP A 122 19.93 22.11 -28.17
C ASP A 122 19.83 22.40 -26.67
N LYS A 123 19.14 23.48 -26.25
CA LYS A 123 18.95 23.82 -24.83
C LYS A 123 18.14 22.81 -24.05
N VAL A 124 17.13 22.15 -24.67
CA VAL A 124 16.39 21.07 -24.04
C VAL A 124 17.27 19.81 -23.92
N SER A 125 18.07 19.52 -24.95
CA SER A 125 19.00 18.38 -24.94
C SER A 125 20.12 18.53 -23.92
N ASP A 126 20.59 19.75 -23.68
CA ASP A 126 21.63 20.08 -22.70
C ASP A 126 21.07 20.22 -21.27
N GLU A 127 19.76 19.97 -21.10
CA GLU A 127 19.01 20.10 -19.83
C GLU A 127 19.12 21.50 -19.19
N GLU A 128 19.35 22.54 -20.00
CA GLU A 128 19.39 23.93 -19.54
C GLU A 128 18.00 24.48 -19.24
N VAL A 129 16.95 23.91 -19.85
CA VAL A 129 15.56 24.32 -19.71
C VAL A 129 14.66 23.11 -19.52
N LYS A 130 13.48 23.33 -18.94
CA LYS A 130 12.55 22.24 -18.58
C LYS A 130 11.81 21.67 -19.78
N ALA A 131 11.39 22.54 -20.69
CA ALA A 131 10.62 22.17 -21.87
C ALA A 131 10.71 23.23 -22.97
N GLY A 132 10.36 22.84 -24.20
CA GLY A 132 10.23 23.72 -25.33
C GLY A 132 8.97 23.45 -26.13
N PHE A 133 8.43 24.51 -26.75
CA PHE A 133 7.32 24.44 -27.69
C PHE A 133 7.70 25.03 -29.02
N VAL A 134 7.51 24.27 -30.09
CA VAL A 134 7.57 24.74 -31.48
C VAL A 134 6.15 24.94 -31.97
N VAL A 135 5.76 26.18 -32.22
CA VAL A 135 4.37 26.52 -32.60
C VAL A 135 4.28 26.77 -34.07
N HIS A 136 3.59 25.91 -34.80
CA HIS A 136 3.34 26.01 -36.23
C HIS A 136 2.06 26.81 -36.55
N SER A 137 1.06 26.70 -35.64
CA SER A 137 -0.19 27.47 -35.71
C SER A 137 -0.90 27.47 -34.35
N LEU A 138 -2.03 28.17 -34.22
CA LEU A 138 -2.87 28.10 -33.00
C LEU A 138 -3.45 26.71 -32.71
N THR A 139 -3.40 25.79 -33.67
CA THR A 139 -3.96 24.44 -33.55
C THR A 139 -2.93 23.35 -33.79
N ASP A 140 -1.65 23.72 -33.99
CA ASP A 140 -0.58 22.76 -34.27
C ASP A 140 0.73 23.20 -33.62
N TYR A 141 1.28 22.35 -32.76
CA TYR A 141 2.53 22.58 -32.08
C TYR A 141 3.26 21.28 -31.71
N GLU A 142 4.57 21.36 -31.55
CA GLU A 142 5.38 20.27 -31.02
C GLU A 142 5.82 20.59 -29.58
N TYR A 143 5.63 19.61 -28.66
CA TYR A 143 6.13 19.68 -27.29
C TYR A 143 7.45 18.91 -27.17
N ILE A 144 8.51 19.59 -26.78
CA ILE A 144 9.87 19.05 -26.74
C ILE A 144 10.36 19.03 -25.30
N VAL A 145 10.69 17.84 -24.80
CA VAL A 145 11.24 17.60 -23.47
C VAL A 145 12.36 16.55 -23.55
N TYR A 146 13.35 16.66 -22.69
CA TYR A 146 14.39 15.64 -22.60
C TYR A 146 13.83 14.32 -22.06
N ASN A 147 13.12 14.37 -20.91
CA ASN A 147 12.41 13.23 -20.32
C ASN A 147 10.96 13.60 -19.99
N LYS A 148 10.00 12.83 -20.47
CA LYS A 148 8.58 13.04 -20.13
C LYS A 148 8.23 12.36 -18.80
N SER A 149 7.86 13.14 -17.78
CA SER A 149 7.36 12.63 -16.51
C SER A 149 5.91 12.15 -16.64
N MET A 150 5.50 11.16 -15.83
CA MET A 150 4.09 10.73 -15.75
C MET A 150 3.17 11.79 -15.15
N THR A 151 3.73 12.75 -14.40
CA THR A 151 3.00 13.86 -13.74
C THR A 151 3.16 15.17 -14.50
N ASP A 152 3.72 15.13 -15.71
CA ASP A 152 3.93 16.32 -16.53
C ASP A 152 2.60 16.88 -17.04
N SER A 153 2.26 18.10 -16.60
CA SER A 153 1.05 18.84 -16.98
C SER A 153 1.33 20.02 -17.91
N ILE A 154 2.61 20.29 -18.23
CA ILE A 154 3.03 21.48 -19.00
C ILE A 154 2.39 21.48 -20.40
N ASP A 155 2.41 20.32 -21.07
CA ASP A 155 1.76 20.13 -22.38
C ASP A 155 0.25 20.43 -22.34
N MET A 156 -0.43 19.94 -21.30
CA MET A 156 -1.87 20.17 -21.12
C MET A 156 -2.18 21.64 -20.86
N GLN A 157 -1.39 22.31 -20.01
CA GLN A 157 -1.54 23.75 -19.72
C GLN A 157 -1.33 24.57 -21.00
N PHE A 158 -0.30 24.26 -21.78
CA PHE A 158 -0.04 24.95 -23.04
C PHE A 158 -1.16 24.77 -24.06
N ASN A 159 -1.70 23.53 -24.18
CA ASN A 159 -2.85 23.23 -25.03
C ASN A 159 -4.10 24.08 -24.63
N GLN A 160 -4.34 24.24 -23.32
CA GLN A 160 -5.45 25.10 -22.85
C GLN A 160 -5.25 26.55 -23.24
N VAL A 161 -4.02 27.07 -23.15
CA VAL A 161 -3.69 28.45 -23.57
C VAL A 161 -3.95 28.64 -25.08
N LEU A 162 -3.46 27.72 -25.91
CA LEU A 162 -3.70 27.78 -27.37
C LEU A 162 -5.17 27.68 -27.73
N THR A 163 -5.92 26.84 -27.03
CA THR A 163 -7.35 26.69 -27.21
C THR A 163 -8.07 28.01 -26.90
N ALA A 164 -7.75 28.66 -25.78
CA ALA A 164 -8.33 29.94 -25.40
C ALA A 164 -7.96 31.05 -26.41
N LEU A 165 -6.70 31.10 -26.84
CA LEU A 165 -6.26 32.07 -27.86
C LEU A 165 -6.96 31.87 -29.18
N ASN A 166 -7.10 30.62 -29.66
CA ASN A 166 -7.82 30.31 -30.88
C ASN A 166 -9.29 30.74 -30.81
N GLN A 167 -9.95 30.51 -29.67
CA GLN A 167 -11.32 30.95 -29.42
C GLN A 167 -11.43 32.48 -29.41
N MET A 168 -10.48 33.19 -28.75
CA MET A 168 -10.45 34.68 -28.77
C MET A 168 -10.28 35.24 -30.16
N VAL A 169 -9.36 34.66 -30.98
CA VAL A 169 -9.13 35.07 -32.34
C VAL A 169 -10.39 34.84 -33.20
N TYR A 170 -11.02 33.67 -33.05
CA TYR A 170 -12.27 33.37 -33.74
C TYR A 170 -13.39 34.40 -33.40
N CYS A 171 -13.58 34.67 -32.12
CA CYS A 171 -14.57 35.65 -31.67
C CYS A 171 -14.27 37.06 -32.22
N SER A 172 -12.99 37.46 -32.24
CA SER A 172 -12.56 38.76 -32.77
C SER A 172 -12.86 38.90 -34.26
N ILE A 173 -12.56 37.88 -35.06
CA ILE A 173 -12.80 37.88 -36.53
C ILE A 173 -14.31 37.96 -36.84
N HIS A 174 -15.14 37.32 -36.00
CA HIS A 174 -16.59 37.29 -36.23
C HIS A 174 -17.36 38.38 -35.44
N ASN A 175 -16.69 39.32 -34.83
CA ASN A 175 -17.28 40.38 -33.97
C ASN A 175 -18.19 39.79 -32.87
N LEU A 176 -17.79 38.67 -32.26
CA LEU A 176 -18.49 38.03 -31.18
C LEU A 176 -17.84 38.42 -29.83
N ASP A 177 -18.65 38.55 -28.81
CA ASP A 177 -18.16 38.80 -27.45
C ASP A 177 -17.64 37.49 -26.85
N TYR A 178 -16.31 37.40 -26.63
CA TYR A 178 -15.64 36.20 -26.13
C TYR A 178 -16.16 35.79 -24.76
N GLU A 179 -16.34 36.75 -23.85
CA GLU A 179 -16.79 36.41 -22.47
C GLU A 179 -18.23 35.87 -22.46
N GLN A 180 -19.12 36.46 -23.26
CA GLN A 180 -20.48 35.93 -23.37
C GLN A 180 -20.52 34.53 -23.98
N ILE A 181 -19.70 34.29 -24.97
CA ILE A 181 -19.62 32.98 -25.65
C ILE A 181 -19.03 31.94 -24.71
N ILE A 182 -17.91 32.23 -24.07
CA ILE A 182 -17.28 31.28 -23.14
C ILE A 182 -18.21 30.96 -21.96
N THR A 183 -18.90 31.95 -21.42
CA THR A 183 -19.88 31.73 -20.36
C THR A 183 -21.06 30.87 -20.81
N ALA A 184 -21.50 31.07 -22.07
CA ALA A 184 -22.60 30.26 -22.62
C ALA A 184 -22.19 28.81 -22.95
N PHE A 185 -20.95 28.61 -23.43
CA PHE A 185 -20.45 27.28 -23.81
C PHE A 185 -19.84 26.51 -22.63
N ASN A 186 -19.34 27.19 -21.60
CA ASN A 186 -18.81 26.59 -20.35
C ASN A 186 -19.65 27.05 -19.14
N PRO A 187 -20.95 26.74 -19.08
CA PRO A 187 -21.75 27.07 -17.91
C PRO A 187 -21.20 26.36 -16.68
N GLU A 188 -21.21 27.01 -15.53
CA GLU A 188 -20.96 26.35 -14.24
C GLU A 188 -22.07 25.30 -14.01
N ILE A 189 -21.71 24.04 -14.28
CA ILE A 189 -22.63 22.92 -14.02
C ILE A 189 -22.41 22.49 -12.58
N ASN A 190 -23.36 22.84 -11.71
CA ASN A 190 -23.37 22.37 -10.35
C ASN A 190 -23.83 20.92 -10.31
N SER A 191 -22.90 20.00 -10.14
CA SER A 191 -23.22 18.58 -10.05
C SER A 191 -23.00 18.09 -8.62
N GLN A 192 -23.98 17.40 -8.06
CA GLN A 192 -23.87 16.74 -6.78
C GLN A 192 -23.91 15.23 -6.98
N THR A 193 -22.83 14.55 -6.62
CA THR A 193 -22.78 13.09 -6.67
C THR A 193 -23.41 12.53 -5.40
N VAL A 194 -24.50 11.76 -5.53
CA VAL A 194 -25.13 11.03 -4.43
C VAL A 194 -24.78 9.56 -4.60
N VAL A 195 -23.94 9.04 -3.71
CA VAL A 195 -23.55 7.62 -3.69
C VAL A 195 -24.62 6.83 -2.95
N LEU A 196 -25.49 6.09 -3.67
CA LEU A 196 -26.54 5.24 -3.08
C LEU A 196 -26.01 3.85 -2.65
N GLY A 197 -24.82 3.48 -3.07
CA GLY A 197 -24.18 2.21 -2.76
C GLY A 197 -22.87 2.38 -2.00
N LYS A 198 -21.85 1.65 -2.41
CA LYS A 198 -20.51 1.72 -1.81
C LYS A 198 -19.64 2.65 -2.62
N ASP A 199 -18.92 3.53 -1.92
CA ASP A 199 -17.91 4.36 -2.54
C ASP A 199 -16.65 3.54 -2.80
N MET A 200 -16.51 3.04 -4.03
CA MET A 200 -15.37 2.20 -4.41
C MET A 200 -14.05 2.98 -4.37
N GLY A 201 -14.07 4.30 -4.65
CA GLY A 201 -12.87 5.14 -4.64
C GLY A 201 -12.27 5.24 -3.24
N ASN A 202 -13.07 5.65 -2.26
CA ASN A 202 -12.65 5.75 -0.86
C ASN A 202 -12.33 4.39 -0.27
N ASN A 203 -13.15 3.36 -0.58
CA ASN A 203 -12.97 2.02 -0.04
C ASN A 203 -11.72 1.31 -0.57
N TYR A 204 -11.23 1.69 -1.76
CA TYR A 204 -10.01 1.13 -2.35
C TYR A 204 -8.79 1.32 -1.46
N PHE A 205 -8.60 2.52 -0.91
CA PHE A 205 -7.41 2.86 -0.14
C PHE A 205 -7.29 2.05 1.15
N TYR A 206 -8.36 1.95 1.94
CA TYR A 206 -8.29 1.12 3.15
C TYR A 206 -8.23 -0.39 2.83
N CYS A 207 -8.90 -0.87 1.77
CA CYS A 207 -8.76 -2.26 1.33
C CYS A 207 -7.32 -2.60 0.96
N TYR A 208 -6.67 -1.73 0.19
CA TYR A 208 -5.26 -1.87 -0.17
C TYR A 208 -4.37 -1.95 1.07
N ALA A 209 -4.55 -1.02 2.02
CA ALA A 209 -3.80 -1.02 3.28
C ALA A 209 -4.03 -2.29 4.11
N LEU A 210 -5.29 -2.73 4.26
CA LEU A 210 -5.63 -3.92 5.02
C LEU A 210 -5.08 -5.22 4.39
N ILE A 211 -5.05 -5.31 3.06
CA ILE A 211 -4.43 -6.44 2.34
C ILE A 211 -2.92 -6.48 2.60
N ILE A 212 -2.24 -5.34 2.57
CA ILE A 212 -0.80 -5.26 2.90
C ILE A 212 -0.56 -5.70 4.34
N ILE A 213 -1.35 -5.20 5.29
CA ILE A 213 -1.20 -5.53 6.72
C ILE A 213 -1.32 -7.04 6.94
N ILE A 214 -2.37 -7.68 6.43
CA ILE A 214 -2.57 -9.11 6.64
C ILE A 214 -1.50 -9.95 5.92
N PHE A 215 -1.05 -9.53 4.73
CA PHE A 215 0.05 -10.15 4.00
C PHE A 215 1.34 -10.13 4.84
N MET A 216 1.69 -8.97 5.41
CA MET A 216 2.86 -8.82 6.27
C MET A 216 2.75 -9.68 7.55
N ILE A 217 1.58 -9.68 8.19
CA ILE A 217 1.32 -10.52 9.36
C ILE A 217 1.57 -12.00 9.02
N ILE A 218 1.01 -12.51 7.93
CA ILE A 218 1.15 -13.91 7.54
C ILE A 218 2.61 -14.27 7.28
N ILE A 219 3.36 -13.43 6.57
CA ILE A 219 4.77 -13.72 6.24
C ILE A 219 5.65 -13.70 7.49
N PHE A 220 5.62 -12.60 8.25
CA PHE A 220 6.54 -12.45 9.39
C PHE A 220 6.26 -13.47 10.48
N TYR A 221 5.00 -13.65 10.85
CA TYR A 221 4.65 -14.54 11.96
C TYR A 221 4.60 -16.02 11.53
N GLY A 222 4.30 -16.29 10.26
CA GLY A 222 4.44 -17.64 9.72
C GLY A 222 5.87 -18.16 9.85
N VAL A 223 6.86 -17.34 9.44
CA VAL A 223 8.29 -17.68 9.61
C VAL A 223 8.66 -17.80 11.08
N MET A 224 8.14 -16.96 11.97
CA MET A 224 8.38 -17.03 13.41
C MET A 224 7.90 -18.38 14.00
N VAL A 225 6.71 -18.83 13.63
CA VAL A 225 6.18 -20.14 14.04
C VAL A 225 7.03 -21.28 13.48
N ALA A 226 7.44 -21.23 12.22
CA ALA A 226 8.34 -22.23 11.64
C ALA A 226 9.67 -22.29 12.39
N ARG A 227 10.27 -21.14 12.71
CA ARG A 227 11.52 -21.05 13.52
C ARG A 227 11.34 -21.66 14.90
N SER A 228 10.25 -21.39 15.60
CA SER A 228 9.97 -21.95 16.93
C SER A 228 9.94 -23.48 16.89
N VAL A 229 9.27 -24.06 15.89
CA VAL A 229 9.21 -25.52 15.69
C VAL A 229 10.61 -26.10 15.38
N THR A 230 11.35 -25.48 14.47
CA THR A 230 12.69 -25.98 14.07
C THR A 230 13.70 -25.86 15.20
N LEU A 231 13.63 -24.80 16.01
CA LEU A 231 14.54 -24.55 17.14
C LEU A 231 14.43 -25.67 18.19
N GLU A 232 13.20 -26.09 18.55
CA GLU A 232 12.99 -27.19 19.48
C GLU A 232 13.56 -28.50 18.97
N LYS A 233 13.43 -28.75 17.67
CA LYS A 233 14.03 -29.92 17.03
C LYS A 233 15.55 -29.83 17.02
N SER A 234 16.12 -28.69 16.64
CA SER A 234 17.56 -28.46 16.58
C SER A 234 18.22 -28.64 17.97
N ASN A 235 17.56 -28.15 19.03
CA ASN A 235 18.04 -28.24 20.39
C ASN A 235 17.66 -29.56 21.10
N ARG A 236 17.02 -30.52 20.39
CA ARG A 236 16.50 -31.77 20.94
C ARG A 236 15.49 -31.62 22.09
N THR A 237 15.02 -30.42 22.37
CA THR A 237 14.00 -30.16 23.40
C THR A 237 12.70 -30.93 23.13
N ILE A 238 12.44 -31.17 21.84
CA ILE A 238 11.26 -31.92 21.40
C ILE A 238 11.23 -33.36 21.97
N GLU A 239 12.37 -33.98 22.23
CA GLU A 239 12.44 -35.36 22.79
C GLU A 239 11.84 -35.39 24.20
N VAL A 240 12.08 -34.35 25.00
CA VAL A 240 11.49 -34.21 26.34
C VAL A 240 10.01 -33.87 26.26
N LEU A 241 9.63 -32.99 25.34
CA LEU A 241 8.24 -32.56 25.19
C LEU A 241 7.32 -33.70 24.79
N VAL A 242 7.78 -34.59 23.88
CA VAL A 242 6.99 -35.73 23.38
C VAL A 242 6.76 -36.79 24.47
N THR A 243 7.63 -36.91 25.47
CA THR A 243 7.38 -37.79 26.60
C THR A 243 6.29 -37.25 27.55
N SER A 244 6.05 -35.92 27.55
CA SER A 244 5.12 -35.25 28.47
C SER A 244 3.73 -35.03 27.87
N ALA A 245 3.64 -34.83 26.52
CA ALA A 245 2.39 -34.53 25.84
C ALA A 245 2.33 -35.15 24.45
N ASP A 246 1.12 -35.44 23.96
CA ASP A 246 0.89 -35.91 22.57
C ASP A 246 1.39 -34.87 21.57
N THR A 247 2.07 -35.32 20.53
CA THR A 247 2.62 -34.48 19.46
C THR A 247 1.57 -33.62 18.77
N LYS A 248 0.32 -34.10 18.67
CA LYS A 248 -0.79 -33.30 18.16
C LYS A 248 -1.07 -32.10 19.07
N ILE A 249 -1.13 -32.32 20.38
CA ILE A 249 -1.40 -31.27 21.35
C ILE A 249 -0.28 -30.23 21.34
N LEU A 250 0.98 -30.68 21.25
CA LEU A 250 2.15 -29.81 21.13
C LEU A 250 2.07 -28.93 19.87
N PHE A 251 1.78 -29.55 18.72
CA PHE A 251 1.68 -28.82 17.44
C PHE A 251 0.57 -27.76 17.45
N PHE A 252 -0.67 -28.17 17.83
CA PHE A 252 -1.79 -27.23 17.91
C PHE A 252 -1.55 -26.13 18.95
N GLY A 253 -1.03 -26.48 20.13
CA GLY A 253 -0.70 -25.52 21.17
C GLY A 253 0.31 -24.48 20.70
N LYS A 254 1.36 -24.91 20.01
CA LYS A 254 2.41 -24.05 19.47
C LYS A 254 1.89 -23.11 18.38
N VAL A 255 1.16 -23.64 17.39
CA VAL A 255 0.62 -22.82 16.29
C VAL A 255 -0.40 -21.81 16.82
N LEU A 256 -1.29 -22.22 17.73
CA LEU A 256 -2.26 -21.32 18.34
C LEU A 256 -1.57 -20.23 19.20
N ALA A 257 -0.57 -20.60 20.00
CA ALA A 257 0.19 -19.64 20.79
C ALA A 257 0.92 -18.61 19.90
N GLY A 258 1.58 -19.08 18.84
CA GLY A 258 2.23 -18.21 17.86
C GLY A 258 1.24 -17.26 17.17
N THR A 259 0.06 -17.77 16.79
CA THR A 259 -1.00 -16.94 16.20
C THR A 259 -1.53 -15.89 17.19
N ILE A 260 -1.79 -16.25 18.44
CA ILE A 260 -2.23 -15.29 19.45
C ILE A 260 -1.15 -14.23 19.71
N ALA A 261 0.11 -14.64 19.86
CA ALA A 261 1.22 -13.72 20.03
C ALA A 261 1.34 -12.73 18.85
N SER A 262 1.17 -13.22 17.60
CA SER A 262 1.20 -12.38 16.41
C SER A 262 0.08 -11.35 16.40
N LEU A 263 -1.12 -11.76 16.74
CA LEU A 263 -2.28 -10.86 16.79
C LEU A 263 -2.15 -9.81 17.91
N CYS A 264 -1.63 -10.20 19.07
CA CYS A 264 -1.33 -9.26 20.15
C CYS A 264 -0.30 -8.21 19.70
N GLN A 265 0.77 -8.63 19.04
CA GLN A 265 1.78 -7.70 18.53
C GLN A 265 1.22 -6.79 17.44
N ALA A 266 0.47 -7.33 16.49
CA ALA A 266 -0.20 -6.55 15.45
C ALA A 266 -1.18 -5.53 16.06
N GLY A 267 -1.94 -5.94 17.08
CA GLY A 267 -2.84 -5.05 17.82
C GLY A 267 -2.10 -3.91 18.52
N ILE A 268 -0.98 -4.19 19.17
CA ILE A 268 -0.14 -3.16 19.81
C ILE A 268 0.39 -2.16 18.77
N LEU A 269 0.88 -2.64 17.63
CA LEU A 269 1.37 -1.79 16.55
C LEU A 269 0.25 -0.90 15.98
N MET A 270 -0.92 -1.48 15.72
CA MET A 270 -2.09 -0.72 15.24
C MET A 270 -2.52 0.36 16.24
N LEU A 271 -2.58 0.03 17.53
CA LEU A 271 -2.91 1.01 18.57
C LEU A 271 -1.87 2.13 18.65
N ALA A 272 -0.59 1.80 18.50
CA ALA A 272 0.48 2.80 18.49
C ALA A 272 0.37 3.74 17.27
N ILE A 273 0.12 3.20 16.07
CA ILE A 273 -0.03 3.97 14.84
C ILE A 273 -1.27 4.87 14.90
N VAL A 274 -2.44 4.29 15.21
CA VAL A 274 -3.72 5.04 15.27
C VAL A 274 -3.69 6.08 16.38
N GLY A 275 -3.12 5.73 17.56
CA GLY A 275 -2.96 6.67 18.66
C GLY A 275 -2.06 7.85 18.27
N ALA A 276 -0.88 7.58 17.71
CA ALA A 276 0.06 8.62 17.27
C ALA A 276 -0.54 9.50 16.17
N TYR A 277 -1.27 8.90 15.22
CA TYR A 277 -1.97 9.63 14.17
C TYR A 277 -3.01 10.61 14.76
N LYS A 278 -3.88 10.14 15.67
CA LYS A 278 -4.91 11.00 16.27
C LYS A 278 -4.33 12.20 17.02
N PHE A 279 -3.14 12.05 17.61
CA PHE A 279 -2.42 13.18 18.23
C PHE A 279 -1.86 14.18 17.21
N ASN A 280 -1.63 13.74 15.97
CA ASN A 280 -1.05 14.54 14.89
C ASN A 280 -1.98 14.74 13.68
N GLN A 281 -3.27 14.50 13.83
CA GLN A 281 -4.24 14.56 12.73
C GLN A 281 -4.21 15.89 11.98
N SER A 282 -4.06 17.01 12.71
CA SER A 282 -3.96 18.35 12.12
C SER A 282 -2.71 18.52 11.24
N ALA A 283 -1.59 17.92 11.61
CA ALA A 283 -0.34 17.98 10.83
C ALA A 283 -0.41 17.13 9.55
N TRP A 284 -1.28 16.11 9.52
CA TRP A 284 -1.58 15.31 8.34
C TRP A 284 -2.70 15.88 7.46
N GLY A 285 -3.33 17.03 7.86
CA GLY A 285 -4.46 17.60 7.13
C GLY A 285 -5.64 16.64 6.94
N GLY A 286 -5.81 15.63 7.82
CA GLY A 286 -6.86 14.62 7.70
C GLY A 286 -6.62 13.56 6.59
N MET A 287 -5.46 13.57 5.92
CA MET A 287 -5.15 12.70 4.76
C MET A 287 -5.34 11.21 5.03
N LEU A 288 -5.06 10.76 6.27
CA LEU A 288 -5.21 9.35 6.66
C LEU A 288 -6.60 9.02 7.22
N ASP A 289 -7.51 9.98 7.37
CA ASP A 289 -8.88 9.72 7.87
C ASP A 289 -9.61 8.75 6.94
N MET A 290 -9.41 8.88 5.63
CA MET A 290 -9.93 7.95 4.62
C MET A 290 -9.51 6.49 4.85
N LEU A 291 -8.31 6.25 5.42
CA LEU A 291 -7.82 4.90 5.75
C LEU A 291 -8.41 4.36 7.04
N LEU A 292 -8.94 5.23 7.90
CA LEU A 292 -9.47 4.86 9.22
C LEU A 292 -11.01 4.81 9.25
N ASP A 293 -11.68 5.41 8.29
CA ASP A 293 -13.15 5.36 8.17
C ASP A 293 -13.59 4.04 7.53
N ILE A 294 -13.45 2.96 8.30
CA ILE A 294 -13.76 1.59 7.84
C ILE A 294 -15.09 1.15 8.45
N PRO A 295 -16.09 0.79 7.64
CA PRO A 295 -17.36 0.29 8.12
C PRO A 295 -17.21 -0.96 9.02
N ALA A 296 -18.01 -1.05 10.08
CA ALA A 296 -17.92 -2.12 11.08
C ALA A 296 -18.09 -3.53 10.48
N ASN A 297 -18.94 -3.70 9.47
CA ASN A 297 -19.13 -4.98 8.77
C ASN A 297 -17.87 -5.42 8.02
N VAL A 298 -17.11 -4.48 7.46
CA VAL A 298 -15.82 -4.74 6.80
C VAL A 298 -14.77 -5.15 7.84
N LEU A 299 -14.70 -4.42 8.96
CA LEU A 299 -13.79 -4.77 10.07
C LEU A 299 -14.05 -6.16 10.64
N VAL A 300 -15.31 -6.52 10.86
CA VAL A 300 -15.71 -7.85 11.35
C VAL A 300 -15.30 -8.93 10.33
N THR A 301 -15.59 -8.71 9.05
CA THR A 301 -15.21 -9.65 7.99
C THR A 301 -13.68 -9.76 7.88
N TYR A 302 -12.96 -8.64 7.94
CA TYR A 302 -11.50 -8.62 7.96
C TYR A 302 -10.92 -9.39 9.16
N ALA A 303 -11.48 -9.18 10.35
CA ALA A 303 -11.03 -9.89 11.57
C ALA A 303 -11.26 -11.41 11.46
N LEU A 304 -12.44 -11.84 10.99
CA LEU A 304 -12.79 -13.26 10.87
C LEU A 304 -11.93 -13.97 9.80
N PHE A 305 -11.88 -13.41 8.61
CA PHE A 305 -11.11 -14.00 7.50
C PHE A 305 -9.61 -13.82 7.69
N GLY A 306 -9.17 -12.68 8.23
CA GLY A 306 -7.78 -12.41 8.55
C GLY A 306 -7.24 -13.39 9.60
N LEU A 307 -7.97 -13.57 10.72
CA LEU A 307 -7.62 -14.58 11.72
C LEU A 307 -7.57 -15.99 11.11
N GLY A 308 -8.57 -16.33 10.30
CA GLY A 308 -8.60 -17.60 9.57
C GLY A 308 -7.40 -17.79 8.64
N GLY A 309 -7.04 -16.76 7.88
CA GLY A 309 -5.88 -16.78 6.99
C GLY A 309 -4.56 -16.92 7.76
N VAL A 310 -4.38 -16.16 8.85
CA VAL A 310 -3.20 -16.30 9.71
C VAL A 310 -3.11 -17.72 10.27
N LEU A 311 -4.19 -18.29 10.79
CA LEU A 311 -4.22 -19.67 11.27
C LEU A 311 -3.90 -20.68 10.17
N PHE A 312 -4.53 -20.55 9.00
CA PHE A 312 -4.31 -21.42 7.87
C PHE A 312 -2.82 -21.49 7.47
N TYR A 313 -2.21 -20.33 7.31
CA TYR A 313 -0.80 -20.27 6.93
C TYR A 313 0.17 -20.63 8.06
N THR A 314 -0.13 -20.28 9.32
CA THR A 314 0.72 -20.69 10.44
C THR A 314 0.74 -22.19 10.65
N PHE A 315 -0.35 -22.91 10.38
CA PHE A 315 -0.33 -24.38 10.35
C PHE A 315 0.57 -24.93 9.24
N ILE A 316 0.53 -24.31 8.05
CA ILE A 316 1.44 -24.71 6.96
C ILE A 316 2.89 -24.44 7.33
N TYR A 317 3.21 -23.23 7.83
CA TYR A 317 4.56 -22.88 8.27
C TYR A 317 5.07 -23.76 9.41
N GLY A 318 4.23 -24.09 10.38
CA GLY A 318 4.58 -25.01 11.47
C GLY A 318 4.91 -26.42 10.96
N ALA A 319 4.13 -26.93 10.01
CA ALA A 319 4.41 -28.21 9.37
C ALA A 319 5.75 -28.20 8.60
N PHE A 320 6.03 -27.13 7.86
CA PHE A 320 7.32 -26.95 7.17
C PHE A 320 8.49 -26.85 8.14
N GLY A 321 8.33 -26.11 9.25
CA GLY A 321 9.34 -26.01 10.29
C GLY A 321 9.74 -27.39 10.87
N ALA A 322 8.79 -28.31 11.00
CA ALA A 322 9.07 -29.67 11.47
C ALA A 322 9.91 -30.51 10.49
N LEU A 323 9.86 -30.21 9.19
CA LEU A 323 10.64 -30.92 8.15
C LEU A 323 12.09 -30.43 8.07
N VAL A 324 12.38 -29.26 8.60
CA VAL A 324 13.71 -28.66 8.60
C VAL A 324 14.47 -29.08 9.87
N SER A 325 15.78 -29.31 9.73
CA SER A 325 16.63 -29.76 10.86
C SER A 325 17.53 -28.65 11.43
N LYS A 326 17.82 -27.61 10.63
CA LYS A 326 18.65 -26.47 11.00
C LYS A 326 17.88 -25.18 10.79
N THR A 327 18.03 -24.24 11.73
CA THR A 327 17.37 -22.92 11.66
C THR A 327 17.77 -22.10 10.43
N GLU A 328 18.97 -22.31 9.90
CA GLU A 328 19.50 -21.65 8.69
C GLU A 328 18.74 -22.05 7.41
N ASP A 329 18.24 -23.30 7.37
CA ASP A 329 17.50 -23.82 6.21
C ASP A 329 16.03 -23.37 6.18
N ILE A 330 15.53 -22.68 7.22
CA ILE A 330 14.13 -22.25 7.30
C ILE A 330 13.78 -21.28 6.18
N ASN A 331 14.62 -20.30 5.92
CA ASN A 331 14.35 -19.30 4.88
C ASN A 331 14.24 -19.94 3.50
N LYS A 332 15.04 -20.99 3.21
CA LYS A 332 14.96 -21.74 1.97
C LYS A 332 13.67 -22.55 1.85
N SER A 333 13.23 -23.17 2.95
CA SER A 333 11.99 -23.96 2.97
C SER A 333 10.75 -23.07 3.00
N ALA A 334 10.78 -21.96 3.74
CA ALA A 334 9.70 -20.99 3.82
C ALA A 334 9.52 -20.18 2.52
N GLY A 335 10.58 -20.01 1.73
CA GLY A 335 10.54 -19.24 0.48
C GLY A 335 9.51 -19.76 -0.52
N SER A 336 9.28 -21.07 -0.58
CA SER A 336 8.26 -21.65 -1.46
C SER A 336 6.84 -21.30 -1.03
N ILE A 337 6.57 -21.21 0.28
CA ILE A 337 5.27 -20.78 0.81
C ILE A 337 5.10 -19.28 0.57
N GLN A 338 6.16 -18.50 0.84
CA GLN A 338 6.15 -17.06 0.63
C GLN A 338 5.86 -16.69 -0.82
N MET A 339 6.40 -17.46 -1.78
CA MET A 339 6.12 -17.26 -3.20
C MET A 339 4.64 -17.45 -3.53
N VAL A 340 4.00 -18.49 -2.98
CA VAL A 340 2.55 -18.71 -3.15
C VAL A 340 1.75 -17.56 -2.54
N ILE A 341 2.10 -17.12 -1.32
CA ILE A 341 1.42 -16.01 -0.65
C ILE A 341 1.58 -14.72 -1.46
N MET A 342 2.78 -14.47 -2.00
CA MET A 342 3.07 -13.31 -2.84
C MET A 342 2.24 -13.30 -4.13
N ILE A 343 2.12 -14.44 -4.79
CA ILE A 343 1.29 -14.57 -6.00
C ILE A 343 -0.18 -14.26 -5.67
N VAL A 344 -0.71 -14.85 -4.59
CA VAL A 344 -2.08 -14.59 -4.12
C VAL A 344 -2.28 -13.11 -3.79
N TYR A 345 -1.33 -12.50 -3.11
CA TYR A 345 -1.33 -11.08 -2.76
C TYR A 345 -1.45 -10.20 -4.02
N PHE A 346 -0.56 -10.39 -5.01
CA PHE A 346 -0.60 -9.59 -6.23
C PHE A 346 -1.87 -9.82 -7.04
N ILE A 347 -2.33 -11.07 -7.18
CA ILE A 347 -3.57 -11.34 -7.89
C ILE A 347 -4.74 -10.65 -7.20
N THR A 348 -4.82 -10.67 -5.87
CA THR A 348 -5.89 -9.98 -5.12
C THR A 348 -5.82 -8.48 -5.33
N LEU A 349 -4.63 -7.87 -5.29
CA LEU A 349 -4.46 -6.43 -5.52
C LEU A 349 -4.89 -6.01 -6.93
N PHE A 350 -4.45 -6.74 -7.96
CA PHE A 350 -4.85 -6.44 -9.34
C PHE A 350 -6.36 -6.60 -9.57
N GLN A 351 -7.00 -7.50 -8.83
CA GLN A 351 -8.44 -7.72 -8.93
C GLN A 351 -9.29 -6.71 -8.13
N LEU A 352 -8.70 -5.82 -7.33
CA LEU A 352 -9.45 -4.78 -6.61
C LEU A 352 -10.22 -3.85 -7.56
N MET A 353 -9.66 -3.54 -8.73
CA MET A 353 -10.34 -2.73 -9.74
C MET A 353 -11.49 -3.45 -10.45
N ASN A 354 -11.53 -4.79 -10.37
CA ASN A 354 -12.60 -5.63 -10.93
C ASN A 354 -13.19 -6.55 -9.85
N ILE A 355 -13.69 -5.92 -8.80
CA ILE A 355 -14.09 -6.57 -7.54
C ILE A 355 -15.24 -7.60 -7.72
N ASP A 356 -16.16 -7.35 -8.62
CA ASP A 356 -17.30 -8.23 -8.93
C ASP A 356 -16.99 -9.23 -10.06
N GLY A 357 -15.75 -9.19 -10.59
CA GLY A 357 -15.28 -10.12 -11.62
C GLY A 357 -15.23 -11.57 -11.16
N ILE A 358 -15.31 -12.50 -12.12
CA ILE A 358 -15.28 -13.95 -11.86
C ILE A 358 -14.02 -14.36 -11.09
N ALA A 359 -12.86 -13.79 -11.44
CA ALA A 359 -11.59 -14.10 -10.78
C ALA A 359 -11.64 -13.75 -9.29
N MET A 360 -12.13 -12.56 -8.92
CA MET A 360 -12.25 -12.15 -7.54
C MET A 360 -13.27 -12.98 -6.77
N LYS A 361 -14.37 -13.38 -7.42
CA LYS A 361 -15.35 -14.34 -6.85
C LYS A 361 -14.68 -15.65 -6.50
N VAL A 362 -13.93 -16.25 -7.42
CA VAL A 362 -13.21 -17.51 -7.17
C VAL A 362 -12.20 -17.36 -6.04
N LEU A 363 -11.38 -16.29 -6.04
CA LEU A 363 -10.39 -16.01 -5.00
C LEU A 363 -11.04 -15.91 -3.62
N SER A 364 -12.24 -15.34 -3.51
CA SER A 364 -12.93 -15.19 -2.24
C SER A 364 -13.42 -16.52 -1.61
N TYR A 365 -13.54 -17.59 -2.39
CA TYR A 365 -13.89 -18.92 -1.88
C TYR A 365 -12.69 -19.84 -1.67
N LEU A 366 -11.54 -19.55 -2.32
CA LEU A 366 -10.35 -20.35 -2.14
C LEU A 366 -9.69 -20.07 -0.78
N PRO A 367 -9.43 -21.09 0.07
CA PRO A 367 -8.85 -20.88 1.42
C PRO A 367 -7.50 -20.16 1.40
N ILE A 368 -6.73 -20.33 0.31
CA ILE A 368 -5.43 -19.68 0.15
C ILE A 368 -5.50 -18.16 -0.09
N SER A 369 -6.67 -17.63 -0.50
CA SER A 369 -6.85 -16.22 -0.88
C SER A 369 -8.05 -15.56 -0.21
N SER A 370 -8.99 -16.34 0.36
CA SER A 370 -10.22 -15.82 0.95
C SER A 370 -9.97 -14.82 2.09
N TYR A 371 -8.83 -14.93 2.78
CA TYR A 371 -8.44 -14.04 3.87
C TYR A 371 -8.27 -12.58 3.41
N SER A 372 -7.93 -12.35 2.14
CA SER A 372 -7.78 -11.01 1.55
C SER A 372 -8.92 -10.67 0.59
N ALA A 373 -9.39 -11.64 -0.19
CA ALA A 373 -10.37 -11.39 -1.23
C ALA A 373 -11.80 -11.19 -0.70
N MET A 374 -12.22 -11.92 0.35
CA MET A 374 -13.62 -11.85 0.80
C MET A 374 -13.93 -10.53 1.48
N PHE A 375 -13.09 -10.02 2.39
CA PHE A 375 -13.38 -8.73 3.02
C PHE A 375 -13.31 -7.58 2.00
N ALA A 376 -12.41 -7.64 1.00
CA ALA A 376 -12.35 -6.65 -0.06
C ALA A 376 -13.65 -6.64 -0.89
N ARG A 377 -14.18 -7.82 -1.22
CA ARG A 377 -15.52 -7.93 -1.86
C ARG A 377 -16.62 -7.36 -0.98
N VAL A 378 -16.61 -7.63 0.33
CA VAL A 378 -17.60 -7.06 1.27
C VAL A 378 -17.46 -5.54 1.35
N ALA A 379 -16.25 -4.99 1.23
CA ALA A 379 -16.00 -3.57 1.30
C ALA A 379 -16.44 -2.81 0.03
N MET A 380 -16.11 -3.35 -1.14
CA MET A 380 -16.22 -2.64 -2.42
C MET A 380 -17.29 -3.20 -3.35
N GLY A 381 -17.57 -4.53 -3.28
CA GLY A 381 -18.47 -5.23 -4.20
C GLY A 381 -19.85 -5.53 -3.59
N ASN A 382 -20.70 -6.13 -4.41
CA ASN A 382 -22.02 -6.60 -4.00
C ASN A 382 -21.96 -8.08 -3.60
N VAL A 383 -21.90 -8.34 -2.28
CA VAL A 383 -21.77 -9.71 -1.74
C VAL A 383 -22.95 -10.01 -0.82
N ALA A 384 -23.63 -11.11 -1.10
CA ALA A 384 -24.70 -11.59 -0.24
C ALA A 384 -24.12 -12.24 1.04
N VAL A 385 -24.77 -12.08 2.17
CA VAL A 385 -24.32 -12.63 3.47
C VAL A 385 -24.04 -14.13 3.40
N TRP A 386 -24.86 -14.88 2.66
CA TRP A 386 -24.67 -16.32 2.51
C TRP A 386 -23.35 -16.68 1.82
N GLU A 387 -22.85 -15.85 0.87
CA GLU A 387 -21.55 -16.05 0.23
C GLU A 387 -20.41 -15.96 1.26
N VAL A 388 -20.49 -14.96 2.15
CA VAL A 388 -19.52 -14.76 3.23
C VAL A 388 -19.51 -15.97 4.16
N VAL A 389 -20.70 -16.45 4.56
CA VAL A 389 -20.85 -17.62 5.45
C VAL A 389 -20.29 -18.88 4.81
N VAL A 390 -20.63 -19.17 3.55
CA VAL A 390 -20.13 -20.36 2.84
C VAL A 390 -18.61 -20.31 2.70
N SER A 391 -18.05 -19.18 2.29
CA SER A 391 -16.60 -19.02 2.18
C SER A 391 -15.89 -19.20 3.53
N PHE A 392 -16.47 -18.67 4.61
CA PHE A 392 -15.93 -18.84 5.96
C PHE A 392 -15.96 -20.30 6.42
N ILE A 393 -17.03 -21.03 6.14
CA ILE A 393 -17.11 -22.48 6.42
C ILE A 393 -16.03 -23.25 5.65
N ILE A 394 -15.82 -22.93 4.37
CA ILE A 394 -14.75 -23.54 3.56
C ILE A 394 -13.37 -23.23 4.16
N LEU A 395 -13.14 -22.00 4.58
CA LEU A 395 -11.88 -21.60 5.23
C LEU A 395 -11.65 -22.38 6.52
N VAL A 396 -12.65 -22.45 7.41
CA VAL A 396 -12.57 -23.19 8.70
C VAL A 396 -12.33 -24.69 8.46
N ALA A 397 -13.06 -25.29 7.54
CA ALA A 397 -12.86 -26.71 7.17
C ALA A 397 -11.43 -26.94 6.66
N SER A 398 -10.90 -26.01 5.87
CA SER A 398 -9.53 -26.08 5.34
C SER A 398 -8.47 -25.89 6.45
N ILE A 399 -8.71 -25.00 7.43
CA ILE A 399 -7.84 -24.83 8.60
C ILE A 399 -7.74 -26.13 9.38
N ILE A 400 -8.89 -26.78 9.65
CA ILE A 400 -8.92 -28.08 10.36
C ILE A 400 -8.18 -29.14 9.55
N GLY A 401 -8.41 -29.22 8.25
CA GLY A 401 -7.76 -30.16 7.35
C GLY A 401 -6.22 -29.98 7.33
N VAL A 402 -5.75 -28.75 7.13
CA VAL A 402 -4.32 -28.40 7.15
C VAL A 402 -3.72 -28.65 8.52
N GLY A 403 -4.44 -28.32 9.59
CA GLY A 403 -3.99 -28.59 10.97
C GLY A 403 -3.79 -30.09 11.25
N MET A 404 -4.72 -30.95 10.80
CA MET A 404 -4.60 -32.40 10.95
C MET A 404 -3.43 -32.97 10.13
N ILE A 405 -3.27 -32.52 8.87
CA ILE A 405 -2.14 -32.93 8.03
C ILE A 405 -0.82 -32.41 8.63
N GLY A 406 -0.78 -31.16 9.05
CA GLY A 406 0.35 -30.51 9.68
C GLY A 406 0.79 -31.22 10.96
N SER A 407 -0.15 -31.61 11.82
CA SER A 407 0.17 -32.37 13.03
C SER A 407 0.76 -33.76 12.75
N SER A 408 0.31 -34.39 11.68
CA SER A 408 0.89 -35.68 11.22
C SER A 408 2.30 -35.51 10.67
N ILE A 409 2.52 -34.43 9.90
CA ILE A 409 3.85 -34.07 9.40
C ILE A 409 4.78 -33.70 10.58
N TYR A 410 4.29 -32.94 11.55
CA TYR A 410 5.02 -32.57 12.75
C TYR A 410 5.48 -33.82 13.52
N ARG A 411 4.59 -34.77 13.79
CA ARG A 411 4.93 -36.04 14.44
C ARG A 411 6.01 -36.83 13.70
N MET A 412 5.92 -36.88 12.36
CA MET A 412 6.92 -37.59 11.55
C MET A 412 8.25 -36.84 11.48
N GLY A 413 8.18 -35.52 11.34
CA GLY A 413 9.34 -34.65 11.13
C GLY A 413 10.19 -34.48 12.38
N THR A 414 9.56 -34.35 13.55
CA THR A 414 10.25 -34.14 14.85
C THR A 414 11.07 -35.36 15.30
N LEU A 415 10.68 -36.57 14.92
CA LEU A 415 11.39 -37.81 15.26
C LEU A 415 12.50 -38.17 14.26
N ARG A 416 12.69 -37.39 13.19
CA ARG A 416 13.71 -37.64 12.18
C ARG A 416 14.76 -36.53 12.19
N TYR A 417 15.99 -36.90 12.40
CA TYR A 417 17.18 -36.04 12.33
C TYR A 417 17.92 -36.29 11.00
N GLY A 418 18.60 -35.30 10.46
CA GLY A 418 19.40 -35.38 9.24
C GLY A 418 18.93 -34.42 8.14
N ASN A 419 19.08 -34.82 6.88
CA ASN A 419 18.77 -33.96 5.74
C ASN A 419 17.27 -33.55 5.69
N PRO A 420 16.95 -32.31 5.27
CA PRO A 420 15.57 -31.84 5.12
C PRO A 420 14.74 -32.77 4.22
N ILE A 421 13.56 -33.14 4.68
CA ILE A 421 12.67 -34.02 3.92
C ILE A 421 11.80 -33.18 3.00
N LYS A 422 11.75 -33.53 1.70
CA LYS A 422 10.83 -32.88 0.77
C LYS A 422 9.38 -33.20 1.16
N ILE A 423 8.50 -32.18 1.12
CA ILE A 423 7.07 -32.30 1.44
C ILE A 423 6.38 -33.43 0.66
N THR A 424 6.69 -33.56 -0.62
CA THR A 424 6.14 -34.65 -1.46
C THR A 424 6.47 -36.03 -0.89
N THR A 425 7.66 -36.20 -0.31
CA THR A 425 8.08 -37.43 0.35
C THR A 425 7.36 -37.63 1.68
N ALA A 426 7.16 -36.55 2.43
CA ALA A 426 6.40 -36.55 3.68
C ALA A 426 4.95 -36.99 3.46
N ILE A 427 4.27 -36.39 2.50
CA ILE A 427 2.87 -36.74 2.13
C ILE A 427 2.77 -38.19 1.64
N LYS A 428 3.72 -38.66 0.80
CA LYS A 428 3.76 -40.05 0.36
C LYS A 428 3.91 -41.04 1.52
N SER A 429 4.73 -40.71 2.52
CA SER A 429 4.94 -41.58 3.69
C SER A 429 3.71 -41.65 4.59
N LEU A 430 2.96 -40.55 4.77
CA LEU A 430 1.70 -40.53 5.48
C LEU A 430 0.64 -41.41 4.79
N ARG A 431 0.57 -41.37 3.46
CA ARG A 431 -0.36 -42.18 2.69
C ARG A 431 -0.05 -43.71 2.81
N LYS A 432 1.23 -44.09 2.91
CA LYS A 432 1.64 -45.47 3.18
C LYS A 432 1.34 -45.96 4.58
N GLN A 433 1.37 -45.06 5.61
CA GLN A 433 1.03 -45.40 6.99
C GLN A 433 -0.49 -45.57 7.20
N LYS A 434 -1.33 -44.94 6.39
CA LYS A 434 -2.80 -45.08 6.48
C LYS A 434 -3.32 -46.35 5.83
N ASN A 435 -2.51 -46.98 4.95
CA ASN A 435 -2.85 -48.22 4.23
C ASN A 435 -2.23 -49.49 4.88
N LYS A 436 -1.59 -49.34 6.03
CA LYS A 436 -1.21 -50.42 6.96
C LYS A 436 -2.06 -50.33 8.21
#